data_0a9b45ad880cc0cd92aab3e25d673e67
#
_entry.id   0a9b45ad880cc0cd92aab3e25d673e67
#
_cell.length_a   1.000
_cell.length_b   1.000
_cell.length_c   1.000
_cell.angle_alpha   90.00
_cell.angle_beta   90.00
_cell.angle_gamma   90.00
#
_symmetry.space_group_name_H-M   'P 1'
#
loop_
_entity.id
_entity.type
_entity.pdbx_description
1 polymer ?
#
loop_
_entity_poly.entity_id
_entity_poly.type
_entity_poly.pdbx_seq_one_letter_code
_entity_poly.pdbx_strand_id
1 'polypeptide(L)'
;MIYGSQGAKIEIDDRLLAHLQLVIMTKLRRNEQFLFAWDHDEAYARGHTALWINPSIPLHFQYVGSRRPALNRAWTEALMDAANSAGGLRVVPEPAEH
;
A
#
# COMPACT_ATOMS: atom_id res chain seq x y z
N MET A 1 -5.99 5.68 3.18
CA MET A 1 -6.62 4.61 2.37
C MET A 1 -7.84 4.07 3.10
N ILE A 2 -8.91 3.88 2.40
CA ILE A 2 -10.15 3.36 2.97
C ILE A 2 -10.51 2.08 2.22
N TYR A 3 -10.74 0.98 2.95
CA TYR A 3 -10.96 -0.32 2.35
C TYR A 3 -12.24 -0.97 2.85
N GLY A 4 -12.99 -1.52 1.91
CA GLY A 4 -14.21 -2.26 2.19
C GLY A 4 -15.45 -1.38 2.29
N SER A 5 -16.61 -2.02 2.22
CA SER A 5 -17.92 -1.34 2.27
C SER A 5 -18.19 -0.67 3.62
N GLN A 6 -17.53 -1.12 4.68
CA GLN A 6 -17.64 -0.53 6.00
C GLN A 6 -16.63 0.60 6.24
N GLY A 7 -15.79 0.88 5.24
CA GLY A 7 -14.88 2.00 5.29
C GLY A 7 -13.75 1.88 6.31
N ALA A 8 -13.12 0.71 6.39
CA ALA A 8 -11.95 0.54 7.25
C ALA A 8 -10.86 1.52 6.86
N LYS A 9 -10.55 2.47 7.75
CA LYS A 9 -9.59 3.53 7.47
C LYS A 9 -8.19 3.11 7.89
N ILE A 10 -7.25 3.23 6.95
CA ILE A 10 -5.85 2.91 7.16
C ILE A 10 -5.05 4.18 6.94
N GLU A 11 -4.32 4.63 7.96
CA GLU A 11 -3.52 5.83 7.86
C GLU A 11 -2.16 5.51 7.26
N ILE A 12 -1.86 6.12 6.13
CA ILE A 12 -0.61 5.95 5.39
C ILE A 12 -0.18 7.34 4.94
N ASP A 13 1.11 7.66 5.09
CA ASP A 13 1.59 8.96 4.65
C ASP A 13 1.48 9.10 3.12
N ASP A 14 1.32 10.33 2.65
CA ASP A 14 1.03 10.60 1.24
C ASP A 14 2.08 10.04 0.29
N ARG A 15 3.36 10.15 0.65
CA ARG A 15 4.43 9.67 -0.24
C ARG A 15 4.40 8.16 -0.40
N LEU A 16 4.25 7.44 0.70
CA LEU A 16 4.12 5.98 0.65
C LEU A 16 2.83 5.59 -0.08
N LEU A 17 1.73 6.28 0.19
CA LEU A 17 0.45 5.99 -0.42
C LEU A 17 0.49 6.14 -1.95
N ALA A 18 1.19 7.15 -2.47
CA ALA A 18 1.34 7.33 -3.92
C ALA A 18 2.02 6.13 -4.58
N HIS A 19 3.05 5.59 -3.92
CA HIS A 19 3.75 4.42 -4.42
C HIS A 19 2.91 3.15 -4.28
N LEU A 20 2.24 2.98 -3.14
CA LEU A 20 1.32 1.86 -2.93
C LEU A 20 0.16 1.88 -3.92
N GLN A 21 -0.39 3.07 -4.22
CA GLN A 21 -1.49 3.20 -5.18
C GLN A 21 -1.10 2.62 -6.53
N LEU A 22 0.09 2.94 -7.02
CA LEU A 22 0.55 2.44 -8.30
C LEU A 22 0.67 0.91 -8.31
N VAL A 23 1.26 0.35 -7.24
CA VAL A 23 1.43 -1.11 -7.12
C VAL A 23 0.08 -1.82 -6.99
N ILE A 24 -0.78 -1.33 -6.10
CA ILE A 24 -2.10 -1.93 -5.86
C ILE A 24 -2.96 -1.87 -7.12
N MET A 25 -3.00 -0.71 -7.79
CA MET A 25 -3.77 -0.57 -9.02
C MET A 25 -3.28 -1.50 -10.12
N THR A 26 -1.97 -1.67 -10.23
CA THR A 26 -1.39 -2.57 -11.23
C THR A 26 -1.83 -4.01 -10.99
N LYS A 27 -1.80 -4.46 -9.73
CA LYS A 27 -2.26 -5.80 -9.38
C LYS A 27 -3.76 -5.98 -9.65
N LEU A 28 -4.57 -5.01 -9.26
CA LEU A 28 -6.02 -5.09 -9.42
C LEU A 28 -6.43 -5.04 -10.89
N ARG A 29 -5.71 -4.29 -11.73
CA ARG A 29 -5.97 -4.27 -13.18
C ARG A 29 -5.75 -5.62 -13.83
N ARG A 30 -4.87 -6.44 -13.27
CA ARG A 30 -4.63 -7.81 -13.72
C ARG A 30 -5.59 -8.80 -13.10
N ASN A 31 -6.57 -8.32 -12.35
CA ASN A 31 -7.53 -9.14 -11.61
C ASN A 31 -6.84 -10.06 -10.60
N GLU A 32 -5.75 -9.59 -10.02
CA GLU A 32 -5.00 -10.34 -9.01
C GLU A 32 -5.43 -9.92 -7.62
N GLN A 33 -5.58 -10.88 -6.72
CA GLN A 33 -5.79 -10.64 -5.30
C GLN A 33 -4.46 -10.85 -4.60
N PHE A 34 -4.25 -10.15 -3.49
CA PHE A 34 -3.00 -10.27 -2.74
C PHE A 34 -3.17 -9.80 -1.32
N LEU A 35 -2.25 -10.23 -0.46
CA LEU A 35 -2.19 -9.78 0.92
C LEU A 35 -1.43 -8.46 1.01
N PHE A 36 -1.95 -7.51 1.78
CA PHE A 36 -1.25 -6.29 2.13
C PHE A 36 -1.09 -6.23 3.65
N ALA A 37 0.16 -6.15 4.10
CA ALA A 37 0.47 -6.15 5.53
C ALA A 37 1.36 -4.96 5.88
N TRP A 38 1.13 -4.38 7.05
CA TRP A 38 1.99 -3.32 7.57
C TRP A 38 2.09 -3.42 9.09
N ASP A 39 3.20 -2.89 9.60
CA ASP A 39 3.45 -2.86 11.03
C ASP A 39 2.95 -1.55 11.63
N HIS A 40 2.42 -1.63 12.85
CA HIS A 40 2.06 -0.46 13.62
C HIS A 40 3.30 0.04 14.36
N ASP A 41 3.69 1.27 14.06
CA ASP A 41 4.87 1.89 14.67
C ASP A 41 4.46 2.94 15.70
N GLU A 42 3.53 2.59 16.57
CA GLU A 42 3.10 3.47 17.64
C GLU A 42 3.66 2.99 18.98
N ALA A 43 4.00 3.96 19.84
CA ALA A 43 4.64 3.68 21.14
C ALA A 43 3.82 2.73 22.03
N TYR A 44 2.50 2.68 21.82
CA TYR A 44 1.59 1.90 22.65
C TYR A 44 0.90 0.75 21.93
N ALA A 45 1.08 0.64 20.63
CA ALA A 45 0.46 -0.40 19.83
C ALA A 45 1.53 -1.11 19.00
N ARG A 46 2.07 -2.18 19.56
CA ARG A 46 2.97 -3.06 18.82
C ARG A 46 2.14 -4.15 18.20
N GLY A 47 2.09 -4.16 16.89
CA GLY A 47 1.33 -5.16 16.18
C GLY A 47 1.47 -4.95 14.70
N HIS A 48 0.80 -5.80 13.97
CA HIS A 48 0.72 -5.67 12.52
C HIS A 48 -0.72 -5.91 12.09
N THR A 49 -1.07 -5.34 10.95
CA THR A 49 -2.37 -5.56 10.34
C THR A 49 -2.16 -6.09 8.95
N ALA A 50 -3.02 -7.00 8.53
CA ALA A 50 -3.01 -7.54 7.18
C ALA A 50 -4.41 -7.48 6.59
N LEU A 51 -4.49 -7.12 5.31
CA LEU A 51 -5.73 -7.08 4.56
C LEU A 51 -5.59 -7.91 3.30
N TRP A 52 -6.66 -8.63 2.96
CA TRP A 52 -6.75 -9.31 1.68
C TRP A 52 -7.34 -8.34 0.66
N ILE A 53 -6.52 -7.86 -0.27
CA ILE A 53 -6.95 -6.91 -1.28
C ILE A 53 -7.54 -7.68 -2.46
N ASN A 54 -8.77 -7.32 -2.83
CA ASN A 54 -9.55 -8.04 -3.83
C ASN A 54 -10.19 -7.03 -4.79
N PRO A 55 -10.18 -7.28 -6.12
CA PRO A 55 -10.79 -6.37 -7.09
C PRO A 55 -12.28 -6.11 -6.87
N SER A 56 -12.99 -7.00 -6.19
CA SER A 56 -14.42 -6.85 -5.92
C SER A 56 -14.73 -5.98 -4.72
N ILE A 57 -13.72 -5.57 -3.94
CA ILE A 57 -13.93 -4.81 -2.72
C ILE A 57 -13.57 -3.34 -2.96
N PRO A 58 -14.45 -2.39 -2.57
CA PRO A 58 -14.17 -0.96 -2.76
C PRO A 58 -12.89 -0.53 -2.07
N LEU A 59 -12.09 0.26 -2.79
CA LEU A 59 -10.83 0.79 -2.28
C LEU A 59 -10.73 2.25 -2.64
N HIS A 60 -10.43 3.09 -1.66
CA HIS A 60 -10.36 4.53 -1.81
C HIS A 60 -9.00 5.03 -1.33
N PHE A 61 -8.28 5.70 -2.22
CA PHE A 61 -7.01 6.34 -1.91
C PHE A 61 -7.27 7.80 -1.56
N GLN A 62 -7.07 8.17 -0.32
CA GLN A 62 -7.31 9.53 0.14
C GLN A 62 -6.02 10.14 0.68
N TYR A 63 -5.63 11.28 0.11
CA TYR A 63 -4.40 11.99 0.45
C TYR A 63 -4.71 13.17 1.36
N VAL A 64 -3.75 13.50 2.22
CA VAL A 64 -3.87 14.66 3.12
C VAL A 64 -3.50 15.94 2.37
N GLY A 65 -2.40 15.90 1.59
CA GLY A 65 -1.92 17.05 0.86
C GLY A 65 -2.55 17.19 -0.52
N SER A 66 -2.40 18.37 -1.13
CA SER A 66 -2.92 18.65 -2.46
C SER A 66 -1.91 18.35 -3.57
N ARG A 67 -0.63 18.23 -3.25
CA ARG A 67 0.41 17.92 -4.23
C ARG A 67 0.56 16.42 -4.38
N ARG A 68 0.72 15.97 -5.62
CA ARG A 68 1.04 14.58 -5.89
C ARG A 68 2.52 14.36 -5.57
N PRO A 69 2.87 13.42 -4.69
CA PRO A 69 4.27 13.12 -4.43
C PRO A 69 4.97 12.62 -5.69
N ALA A 70 6.24 12.99 -5.84
CA ALA A 70 7.06 12.47 -6.92
C ALA A 70 7.33 10.98 -6.65
N LEU A 71 7.31 10.17 -7.71
CA LEU A 71 7.51 8.74 -7.58
C LEU A 71 8.99 8.37 -7.64
N ASN A 72 9.41 7.52 -6.72
CA ASN A 72 10.72 6.88 -6.74
C ASN A 72 10.56 5.50 -7.39
N ARG A 73 11.08 5.34 -8.59
CA ARG A 73 10.93 4.11 -9.35
C ARG A 73 11.49 2.90 -8.62
N ALA A 74 12.62 3.07 -7.96
CA ALA A 74 13.24 1.97 -7.20
C ALA A 74 12.31 1.50 -6.08
N TRP A 75 11.58 2.43 -5.46
CA TRP A 75 10.62 2.08 -4.41
C TRP A 75 9.41 1.32 -4.96
N THR A 76 8.84 1.80 -6.07
CA THR A 76 7.73 1.08 -6.69
C THR A 76 8.13 -0.32 -7.14
N GLU A 77 9.34 -0.50 -7.67
CA GLU A 77 9.85 -1.82 -8.03
C GLU A 77 10.01 -2.73 -6.81
N ALA A 78 10.56 -2.22 -5.72
CA ALA A 78 10.72 -2.98 -4.49
C ALA A 78 9.37 -3.39 -3.90
N LEU A 79 8.40 -2.47 -3.90
CA LEU A 79 7.04 -2.77 -3.42
C LEU A 79 6.34 -3.79 -4.32
N MET A 80 6.52 -3.70 -5.64
CA MET A 80 5.93 -4.67 -6.57
C MET A 80 6.54 -6.06 -6.37
N ASP A 81 7.85 -6.15 -6.18
CA ASP A 81 8.51 -7.41 -5.90
C ASP A 81 7.95 -8.04 -4.61
N ALA A 82 7.74 -7.23 -3.58
CA ALA A 82 7.11 -7.70 -2.34
C ALA A 82 5.69 -8.21 -2.60
N ALA A 83 4.91 -7.47 -3.40
CA ALA A 83 3.52 -7.85 -3.70
C ALA A 83 3.45 -9.18 -4.44
N ASN A 84 4.46 -9.51 -5.22
CA ASN A 84 4.53 -10.77 -5.96
C ASN A 84 5.11 -11.92 -5.15
N SER A 85 5.57 -11.66 -3.93
CA SER A 85 6.13 -12.69 -3.07
C SER A 85 5.02 -13.46 -2.33
N ALA A 86 5.37 -14.63 -1.81
CA ALA A 86 4.43 -15.47 -1.04
C ALA A 86 3.94 -14.77 0.23
N GLY A 87 4.75 -13.87 0.81
CA GLY A 87 4.37 -13.12 2.01
C GLY A 87 3.45 -11.93 1.73
N GLY A 88 3.17 -11.62 0.47
CA GLY A 88 2.32 -10.50 0.09
C GLY A 88 3.04 -9.16 0.08
N LEU A 89 2.27 -8.10 -0.19
CA LEU A 89 2.80 -6.74 -0.22
C LEU A 89 3.08 -6.26 1.21
N ARG A 90 4.33 -5.97 1.48
CA ARG A 90 4.76 -5.35 2.74
C ARG A 90 5.40 -4.03 2.46
N VAL A 91 5.22 -3.08 3.38
CA VAL A 91 5.89 -1.80 3.28
C VAL A 91 7.39 -2.02 3.46
N VAL A 92 8.17 -1.62 2.47
CA VAL A 92 9.63 -1.65 2.53
C VAL A 92 10.14 -0.21 2.62
N PRO A 93 11.30 0.03 3.27
CA PRO A 93 11.87 1.37 3.33
C PRO A 93 12.15 1.91 1.93
N GLU A 94 12.04 3.24 1.79
CA GLU A 94 12.33 3.87 0.51
C GLU A 94 13.81 3.71 0.17
N PRO A 95 14.14 3.06 -0.97
CA PRO A 95 15.55 2.93 -1.38
C PRO A 95 16.07 4.25 -1.94
N ALA A 96 17.39 4.34 -2.06
CA ALA A 96 18.01 5.50 -2.69
C ALA A 96 17.56 5.61 -4.14
N GLU A 97 17.28 6.84 -4.58
CA GLU A 97 16.90 7.12 -5.95
C GLU A 97 18.15 7.19 -6.83
N HIS A 98 18.10 6.50 -7.96
CA HIS A 98 19.20 6.50 -8.93
C HIS A 98 18.81 7.18 -10.24
#